data_db72f7e682af82b173e0a7177cbd183b
#
_entry.id   db72f7e682af82b173e0a7177cbd183b
#
_cell.length_a   1.000
_cell.length_b   1.000
_cell.length_c   1.000
_cell.angle_alpha   90.00
_cell.angle_beta   90.00
_cell.angle_gamma   90.00
#
_symmetry.space_group_name_H-M   'P 1'
#
loop_
_entity.id
_entity.type
_entity.pdbx_description
1 polymer ?
#
loop_
_entity_poly.entity_id
_entity_poly.type
_entity_poly.pdbx_seq_one_letter_code
_entity_poly.pdbx_strand_id
1 'polypeptide(L)'
;MVEILCPHSEGEIELDDDAYGEFSCPHCGGEFEWGDAPKSKVRASSSSEPMSGIKTGSHALHAAGGLMLFIGMFSGWVTVGGFLDASPFGMKASVYGFSASSGWFNFFGDGGDSVLAIFGIIFMLLAIVAIVSQITHLVFRYVNHMSDAGKLEVSMQMAYRSYQYRWHTSLIALVCSIAGLIVMEIGLIIAFGMELAFPRPSLFGIFLLLVLVGQFILMNQELAEE
;
A
#
# COMPACT_ATOMS: atom_id res chain seq x y z
N MET A 1 -28.22 42.39 -6.38
CA MET A 1 -28.75 42.45 -5.01
C MET A 1 -30.00 41.61 -4.97
N VAL A 2 -30.09 40.72 -3.99
CA VAL A 2 -31.24 39.85 -3.78
C VAL A 2 -31.91 40.27 -2.48
N GLU A 3 -33.25 40.41 -2.52
CA GLU A 3 -34.06 40.70 -1.32
C GLU A 3 -34.52 39.39 -0.71
N ILE A 4 -34.23 39.18 0.57
CA ILE A 4 -34.63 38.01 1.33
C ILE A 4 -35.41 38.41 2.57
N LEU A 5 -36.24 37.52 3.11
CA LEU A 5 -36.92 37.70 4.37
C LEU A 5 -36.09 37.05 5.50
N CYS A 6 -35.88 37.82 6.56
CA CYS A 6 -35.20 37.28 7.75
C CYS A 6 -36.04 36.15 8.37
N PRO A 7 -35.44 34.97 8.63
CA PRO A 7 -36.18 33.84 9.21
C PRO A 7 -36.64 34.05 10.64
N HIS A 8 -36.14 35.10 11.35
CA HIS A 8 -36.49 35.41 12.74
C HIS A 8 -37.46 36.56 12.89
N SER A 9 -37.41 37.56 11.98
CA SER A 9 -38.22 38.77 12.12
C SER A 9 -39.12 39.09 10.95
N GLU A 10 -39.07 38.28 9.90
CA GLU A 10 -39.78 38.50 8.61
C GLU A 10 -39.47 39.85 7.95
N GLY A 11 -38.45 40.59 8.43
CA GLY A 11 -37.99 41.84 7.84
C GLY A 11 -37.23 41.60 6.55
N GLU A 12 -37.41 42.49 5.57
CA GLU A 12 -36.68 42.45 4.29
C GLU A 12 -35.21 42.84 4.52
N ILE A 13 -34.30 42.06 3.96
CA ILE A 13 -32.84 42.26 3.99
C ILE A 13 -32.31 42.20 2.55
N GLU A 14 -31.58 43.23 2.17
CA GLU A 14 -30.86 43.26 0.90
C GLU A 14 -29.48 42.65 1.07
N LEU A 15 -29.16 41.64 0.26
CA LEU A 15 -27.83 41.01 0.18
C LEU A 15 -27.29 41.13 -1.25
N ASP A 16 -25.98 41.05 -1.39
CA ASP A 16 -25.34 40.94 -2.73
C ASP A 16 -25.71 39.62 -3.37
N ASP A 17 -25.79 39.60 -4.71
CA ASP A 17 -26.19 38.39 -5.48
C ASP A 17 -25.25 37.17 -5.26
N ASP A 18 -24.03 37.43 -4.81
CA ASP A 18 -23.00 36.46 -4.54
C ASP A 18 -22.70 36.28 -3.04
N ALA A 19 -23.58 36.89 -2.17
CA ALA A 19 -23.41 36.76 -0.74
C ALA A 19 -23.71 35.34 -0.24
N TYR A 20 -22.81 34.79 0.57
CA TYR A 20 -22.97 33.50 1.23
C TYR A 20 -22.29 33.48 2.59
N GLY A 21 -22.77 32.63 3.49
CA GLY A 21 -22.23 32.47 4.85
C GLY A 21 -23.18 32.89 5.96
N GLU A 22 -22.62 33.14 7.12
CA GLU A 22 -23.37 33.59 8.32
C GLU A 22 -23.56 35.11 8.29
N PHE A 23 -24.80 35.55 8.47
CA PHE A 23 -25.19 36.96 8.49
C PHE A 23 -25.98 37.27 9.74
N SER A 24 -25.82 38.49 10.27
CA SER A 24 -26.65 39.01 11.35
C SER A 24 -27.74 39.92 10.79
N CYS A 25 -28.98 39.65 11.13
CA CYS A 25 -30.12 40.49 10.71
C CYS A 25 -30.02 41.89 11.31
N PRO A 26 -30.05 42.97 10.51
CA PRO A 26 -29.99 44.33 11.01
C PRO A 26 -31.24 44.75 11.80
N HIS A 27 -32.37 44.04 11.66
CA HIS A 27 -33.64 44.37 12.32
C HIS A 27 -33.81 43.70 13.69
N CYS A 28 -33.32 42.43 13.85
CA CYS A 28 -33.52 41.69 15.11
C CYS A 28 -32.21 41.16 15.74
N GLY A 29 -31.06 41.31 15.06
CA GLY A 29 -29.78 40.80 15.53
C GLY A 29 -29.64 39.26 15.49
N GLY A 30 -30.64 38.53 14.97
CA GLY A 30 -30.61 37.10 14.83
C GLY A 30 -29.60 36.68 13.76
N GLU A 31 -28.83 35.66 14.03
CA GLU A 31 -27.87 35.07 13.07
C GLU A 31 -28.60 34.06 12.17
N PHE A 32 -28.31 34.07 10.89
CA PHE A 32 -28.84 33.15 9.91
C PHE A 32 -27.81 32.86 8.81
N GLU A 33 -27.88 31.70 8.21
CA GLU A 33 -27.03 31.29 7.11
C GLU A 33 -27.75 31.46 5.76
N TRP A 34 -27.10 32.12 4.79
CA TRP A 34 -27.65 32.38 3.48
C TRP A 34 -26.67 32.03 2.37
N GLY A 35 -27.23 31.49 1.28
CA GLY A 35 -26.49 31.14 0.05
C GLY A 35 -25.68 29.86 0.23
N ASP A 36 -25.55 29.15 -0.89
CA ASP A 36 -24.56 28.07 -0.97
C ASP A 36 -23.17 28.70 -1.16
N ALA A 37 -22.21 28.32 -0.32
CA ALA A 37 -20.82 28.65 -0.57
C ALA A 37 -20.53 28.36 -2.04
N PRO A 38 -19.98 29.31 -2.81
CA PRO A 38 -19.62 29.06 -4.19
C PRO A 38 -18.83 27.76 -4.16
N LYS A 39 -19.36 26.70 -4.80
CA LYS A 39 -18.61 25.46 -4.99
C LYS A 39 -17.26 25.94 -5.49
N SER A 40 -16.28 26.01 -4.60
CA SER A 40 -14.95 26.39 -5.00
C SER A 40 -14.67 25.45 -6.16
N LYS A 41 -14.75 25.96 -7.38
CA LYS A 41 -14.03 25.35 -8.47
C LYS A 41 -12.62 25.39 -7.94
N VAL A 42 -12.22 24.30 -7.26
CA VAL A 42 -10.82 24.00 -7.05
C VAL A 42 -10.32 24.20 -8.45
N ARG A 43 -9.73 25.35 -8.64
CA ARG A 43 -9.12 25.76 -9.91
C ARG A 43 -8.18 24.62 -10.15
N ALA A 44 -8.64 23.68 -10.98
CA ALA A 44 -7.75 22.73 -11.59
C ALA A 44 -6.73 23.65 -12.24
N SER A 45 -5.70 23.98 -11.49
CA SER A 45 -4.49 24.54 -12.03
C SER A 45 -3.99 23.41 -12.90
N SER A 46 -4.44 23.44 -14.16
CA SER A 46 -3.83 22.70 -15.25
C SER A 46 -2.45 23.31 -15.53
N SER A 47 -1.71 23.64 -14.50
CA SER A 47 -0.28 23.67 -14.57
C SER A 47 0.11 22.19 -14.61
N SER A 48 0.34 21.70 -15.80
CA SER A 48 1.17 20.53 -16.04
C SER A 48 2.58 20.86 -15.59
N GLU A 49 2.74 21.17 -14.29
CA GLU A 49 4.06 21.17 -13.70
C GLU A 49 4.57 19.75 -13.83
N PRO A 50 5.74 19.56 -14.46
CA PRO A 50 6.33 18.24 -14.52
C PRO A 50 6.43 17.74 -13.08
N MET A 51 5.76 16.63 -12.81
CA MET A 51 5.78 15.97 -11.50
C MET A 51 7.20 15.94 -10.99
N SER A 52 7.49 16.46 -9.79
CA SER A 52 8.86 16.54 -9.28
C SER A 52 9.52 15.16 -9.42
N GLY A 53 10.79 15.10 -9.79
CA GLY A 53 11.49 13.82 -10.03
C GLY A 53 11.42 12.89 -8.82
N ILE A 54 11.27 13.43 -7.60
CA ILE A 54 11.08 12.68 -6.35
C ILE A 54 9.71 11.98 -6.35
N LYS A 55 8.61 12.66 -6.70
CA LYS A 55 7.28 12.04 -6.77
C LYS A 55 7.20 10.95 -7.83
N THR A 56 7.80 11.17 -9.00
CA THR A 56 7.88 10.16 -10.07
C THR A 56 8.70 8.96 -9.63
N GLY A 57 9.86 9.16 -9.01
CA GLY A 57 10.72 8.09 -8.49
C GLY A 57 10.03 7.28 -7.40
N SER A 58 9.29 7.91 -6.50
CA SER A 58 8.51 7.25 -5.46
C SER A 58 7.42 6.36 -6.06
N HIS A 59 6.63 6.84 -7.01
CA HIS A 59 5.62 6.02 -7.69
C HIS A 59 6.24 4.80 -8.39
N ALA A 60 7.36 4.98 -9.09
CA ALA A 60 8.08 3.89 -9.76
C ALA A 60 8.57 2.84 -8.77
N LEU A 61 9.13 3.26 -7.62
CA LEU A 61 9.61 2.33 -6.59
C LEU A 61 8.46 1.51 -5.97
N HIS A 62 7.31 2.15 -5.70
CA HIS A 62 6.12 1.45 -5.18
C HIS A 62 5.54 0.46 -6.20
N ALA A 63 5.53 0.80 -7.48
CA ALA A 63 5.13 -0.13 -8.55
C ALA A 63 6.12 -1.30 -8.68
N ALA A 64 7.43 -1.02 -8.60
CA ALA A 64 8.47 -2.04 -8.64
C ALA A 64 8.33 -3.03 -7.47
N GLY A 65 8.04 -2.57 -6.26
CA GLY A 65 7.81 -3.46 -5.12
C GLY A 65 6.60 -4.35 -5.28
N GLY A 66 5.50 -3.84 -5.83
CA GLY A 66 4.33 -4.66 -6.16
C GLY A 66 4.66 -5.73 -7.20
N LEU A 67 5.38 -5.36 -8.26
CA LEU A 67 5.81 -6.29 -9.29
C LEU A 67 6.78 -7.35 -8.73
N MET A 68 7.74 -6.94 -7.90
CA MET A 68 8.68 -7.87 -7.27
C MET A 68 7.99 -8.84 -6.33
N LEU A 69 7.03 -8.40 -5.52
CA LEU A 69 6.24 -9.31 -4.69
C LEU A 69 5.46 -10.31 -5.54
N PHE A 70 4.86 -9.88 -6.64
CA PHE A 70 4.14 -10.77 -7.55
C PHE A 70 5.07 -11.82 -8.20
N ILE A 71 6.19 -11.38 -8.77
CA ILE A 71 7.21 -12.30 -9.32
C ILE A 71 7.78 -13.19 -8.21
N GLY A 72 7.94 -12.63 -7.02
CA GLY A 72 8.44 -13.30 -5.85
C GLY A 72 7.62 -14.49 -5.39
N MET A 73 6.34 -14.58 -5.71
CA MET A 73 5.55 -15.78 -5.41
C MET A 73 6.18 -17.07 -6.02
N PHE A 74 6.86 -16.92 -7.14
CA PHE A 74 7.48 -18.04 -7.88
C PHE A 74 9.00 -18.05 -7.80
N SER A 75 9.60 -16.99 -7.23
CA SER A 75 11.06 -16.86 -7.09
C SER A 75 11.51 -17.31 -5.72
N GLY A 76 12.69 -17.90 -5.61
CA GLY A 76 13.27 -18.26 -4.32
C GLY A 76 13.63 -17.04 -3.49
N TRP A 77 13.05 -16.92 -2.29
CA TRP A 77 13.38 -15.87 -1.33
C TRP A 77 14.51 -16.29 -0.40
N VAL A 78 14.57 -17.59 -0.09
CA VAL A 78 15.58 -18.20 0.76
C VAL A 78 16.31 -19.28 -0.03
N THR A 79 17.62 -19.35 0.13
CA THR A 79 18.46 -20.37 -0.52
C THR A 79 19.30 -21.12 0.49
N VAL A 80 19.53 -22.41 0.22
CA VAL A 80 20.42 -23.28 1.02
C VAL A 80 21.50 -23.82 0.09
N GLY A 81 22.76 -23.46 0.35
CA GLY A 81 23.91 -23.92 -0.41
C GLY A 81 23.92 -23.59 -1.89
N GLY A 82 22.98 -22.78 -2.38
CA GLY A 82 22.83 -22.44 -3.80
C GLY A 82 22.22 -23.55 -4.67
N PHE A 83 21.82 -24.67 -4.07
CA PHE A 83 21.18 -25.80 -4.77
C PHE A 83 19.69 -25.95 -4.41
N LEU A 84 19.23 -25.33 -3.36
CA LEU A 84 17.85 -25.40 -2.89
C LEU A 84 17.30 -23.99 -2.67
N ASP A 85 16.20 -23.67 -3.35
CA ASP A 85 15.53 -22.39 -3.28
C ASP A 85 14.10 -22.57 -2.76
N ALA A 86 13.74 -21.83 -1.72
CA ALA A 86 12.39 -21.78 -1.17
C ALA A 86 11.66 -20.52 -1.64
N SER A 87 10.49 -20.72 -2.26
CA SER A 87 9.54 -19.69 -2.67
C SER A 87 8.24 -19.81 -1.90
N PRO A 88 7.37 -18.78 -1.89
CA PRO A 88 6.06 -18.89 -1.24
C PRO A 88 5.20 -20.08 -1.72
N PHE A 89 5.31 -20.51 -2.98
CA PHE A 89 4.52 -21.63 -3.49
C PHE A 89 5.19 -23.01 -3.35
N GLY A 90 6.46 -23.06 -2.99
CA GLY A 90 7.13 -24.33 -2.82
C GLY A 90 8.64 -24.22 -2.85
N MET A 91 9.28 -25.35 -2.97
CA MET A 91 10.73 -25.50 -2.95
C MET A 91 11.23 -26.06 -4.27
N LYS A 92 12.37 -25.52 -4.74
CA LYS A 92 13.07 -25.99 -5.94
C LYS A 92 14.47 -26.45 -5.54
N ALA A 93 14.80 -27.68 -5.90
CA ALA A 93 16.15 -28.21 -5.80
C ALA A 93 16.80 -28.23 -7.20
N SER A 94 18.06 -27.81 -7.30
CA SER A 94 18.83 -27.80 -8.54
C SER A 94 20.21 -28.34 -8.28
N VAL A 95 20.54 -29.53 -8.86
CA VAL A 95 21.82 -30.21 -8.69
C VAL A 95 22.31 -30.72 -10.05
N TYR A 96 23.51 -30.36 -10.43
CA TYR A 96 24.18 -30.81 -11.69
C TYR A 96 23.33 -30.67 -12.95
N GLY A 97 22.55 -29.58 -13.07
CA GLY A 97 21.69 -29.33 -14.24
C GLY A 97 20.32 -30.00 -14.19
N PHE A 98 20.05 -30.83 -13.22
CA PHE A 98 18.70 -31.35 -12.92
C PHE A 98 17.99 -30.44 -11.94
N SER A 99 16.72 -30.17 -12.19
CA SER A 99 15.88 -29.40 -11.26
C SER A 99 14.58 -30.14 -10.99
N ALA A 100 14.20 -30.17 -9.71
CA ALA A 100 12.92 -30.68 -9.26
C ALA A 100 12.25 -29.60 -8.40
N SER A 101 10.94 -29.46 -8.51
CA SER A 101 10.16 -28.53 -7.69
C SER A 101 8.99 -29.25 -7.04
N SER A 102 8.67 -28.86 -5.81
CA SER A 102 7.54 -29.41 -5.06
C SER A 102 6.81 -28.27 -4.34
N GLY A 103 5.48 -28.28 -4.40
CA GLY A 103 4.65 -27.38 -3.59
C GLY A 103 4.60 -27.83 -2.13
N TRP A 104 4.36 -26.92 -1.20
CA TRP A 104 4.37 -27.19 0.25
C TRP A 104 3.40 -28.30 0.66
N PHE A 105 2.24 -28.41 0.02
CA PHE A 105 1.25 -29.45 0.32
C PHE A 105 1.73 -30.88 0.03
N ASN A 106 2.67 -31.04 -0.90
CA ASN A 106 3.21 -32.35 -1.25
C ASN A 106 4.09 -32.94 -0.12
N PHE A 107 4.59 -32.09 0.79
CA PHE A 107 5.41 -32.52 1.92
C PHE A 107 4.60 -33.17 3.06
N PHE A 108 3.25 -33.13 2.99
CA PHE A 108 2.38 -33.91 3.91
C PHE A 108 2.20 -35.37 3.50
N GLY A 109 2.67 -35.77 2.31
CA GLY A 109 2.58 -37.14 1.80
C GLY A 109 3.62 -38.08 2.40
N ASP A 110 3.54 -39.35 2.00
CA ASP A 110 4.45 -40.40 2.43
C ASP A 110 5.92 -40.06 2.07
N GLY A 111 6.77 -39.94 3.08
CA GLY A 111 8.19 -39.58 2.95
C GLY A 111 8.49 -38.07 2.92
N GLY A 112 7.49 -37.22 3.08
CA GLY A 112 7.67 -35.77 3.18
C GLY A 112 7.89 -35.31 4.64
N ASP A 113 8.41 -34.08 4.79
CA ASP A 113 8.58 -33.44 6.09
C ASP A 113 7.39 -32.52 6.39
N SER A 114 6.48 -32.99 7.26
CA SER A 114 5.29 -32.25 7.64
C SER A 114 5.59 -30.95 8.39
N VAL A 115 6.74 -30.90 9.10
CA VAL A 115 7.15 -29.66 9.80
C VAL A 115 7.53 -28.61 8.77
N LEU A 116 8.35 -28.98 7.77
CA LEU A 116 8.72 -28.09 6.68
C LEU A 116 7.50 -27.62 5.90
N ALA A 117 6.50 -28.50 5.67
CA ALA A 117 5.24 -28.15 5.03
C ALA A 117 4.50 -27.04 5.79
N ILE A 118 4.41 -27.13 7.13
CA ILE A 118 3.75 -26.15 7.97
C ILE A 118 4.45 -24.78 7.85
N PHE A 119 5.77 -24.74 7.97
CA PHE A 119 6.54 -23.50 7.81
C PHE A 119 6.38 -22.89 6.40
N GLY A 120 6.40 -23.73 5.37
CA GLY A 120 6.17 -23.32 3.98
C GLY A 120 4.78 -22.73 3.74
N ILE A 121 3.74 -23.29 4.36
CA ILE A 121 2.36 -22.77 4.29
C ILE A 121 2.26 -21.43 5.03
N ILE A 122 2.86 -21.30 6.22
CA ILE A 122 2.89 -20.02 6.93
C ILE A 122 3.60 -18.96 6.09
N PHE A 123 4.74 -19.30 5.48
CA PHE A 123 5.47 -18.43 4.57
C PHE A 123 4.59 -18.00 3.38
N MET A 124 3.90 -18.93 2.74
CA MET A 124 2.97 -18.65 1.65
C MET A 124 1.86 -17.67 2.07
N LEU A 125 1.23 -17.90 3.24
CA LEU A 125 0.19 -17.02 3.75
C LEU A 125 0.70 -15.60 4.02
N LEU A 126 1.88 -15.47 4.63
CA LEU A 126 2.52 -14.17 4.86
C LEU A 126 2.83 -13.45 3.55
N ALA A 127 3.32 -14.15 2.53
CA ALA A 127 3.56 -13.59 1.21
C ALA A 127 2.26 -13.13 0.52
N ILE A 128 1.15 -13.89 0.65
CA ILE A 128 -0.17 -13.49 0.15
C ILE A 128 -0.63 -12.21 0.83
N VAL A 129 -0.52 -12.13 2.17
CA VAL A 129 -0.88 -10.91 2.92
C VAL A 129 -0.03 -9.73 2.47
N ALA A 130 1.27 -9.92 2.26
CA ALA A 130 2.16 -8.87 1.76
C ALA A 130 1.73 -8.36 0.39
N ILE A 131 1.39 -9.27 -0.56
CA ILE A 131 0.91 -8.91 -1.91
C ILE A 131 -0.41 -8.16 -1.85
N VAL A 132 -1.40 -8.67 -1.12
CA VAL A 132 -2.72 -8.03 -0.99
C VAL A 132 -2.56 -6.63 -0.39
N SER A 133 -1.72 -6.50 0.64
CA SER A 133 -1.42 -5.21 1.27
C SER A 133 -0.74 -4.25 0.29
N GLN A 134 0.22 -4.72 -0.51
CA GLN A 134 0.90 -3.91 -1.51
C GLN A 134 -0.02 -3.49 -2.66
N ILE A 135 -0.91 -4.37 -3.13
CA ILE A 135 -1.93 -4.01 -4.14
C ILE A 135 -2.86 -2.93 -3.58
N THR A 136 -3.34 -3.10 -2.34
CA THR A 136 -4.18 -2.11 -1.67
C THR A 136 -3.46 -0.77 -1.54
N HIS A 137 -2.18 -0.79 -1.18
CA HIS A 137 -1.32 0.39 -1.13
C HIS A 137 -1.25 1.12 -2.49
N LEU A 138 -1.01 0.38 -3.57
CA LEU A 138 -0.95 0.95 -4.93
C LEU A 138 -2.30 1.54 -5.35
N VAL A 139 -3.42 0.88 -5.01
CA VAL A 139 -4.76 1.40 -5.27
C VAL A 139 -4.98 2.72 -4.53
N PHE A 140 -4.61 2.80 -3.25
CA PHE A 140 -4.73 4.04 -2.48
C PHE A 140 -3.86 5.17 -3.05
N ARG A 141 -2.63 4.88 -3.47
CA ARG A 141 -1.78 5.86 -4.17
C ARG A 141 -2.41 6.35 -5.47
N TYR A 142 -2.97 5.44 -6.25
CA TYR A 142 -3.65 5.78 -7.51
C TYR A 142 -4.88 6.66 -7.27
N VAL A 143 -5.72 6.31 -6.29
CA VAL A 143 -6.91 7.09 -5.92
C VAL A 143 -6.52 8.51 -5.50
N ASN A 144 -5.51 8.65 -4.62
CA ASN A 144 -5.04 9.96 -4.19
C ASN A 144 -4.50 10.78 -5.36
N HIS A 145 -3.64 10.20 -6.19
CA HIS A 145 -3.08 10.89 -7.36
C HIS A 145 -4.15 11.35 -8.34
N MET A 146 -5.18 10.53 -8.60
CA MET A 146 -6.26 10.88 -9.51
C MET A 146 -7.24 11.90 -8.90
N SER A 147 -7.45 11.85 -7.59
CA SER A 147 -8.24 12.84 -6.85
C SER A 147 -7.56 14.20 -6.89
N ASP A 148 -6.26 14.27 -6.59
CA ASP A 148 -5.46 15.50 -6.60
C ASP A 148 -5.39 16.11 -8.02
N ALA A 149 -5.37 15.26 -9.06
CA ALA A 149 -5.42 15.71 -10.44
C ALA A 149 -6.81 16.15 -10.91
N GLY A 150 -7.84 16.09 -10.04
CA GLY A 150 -9.24 16.42 -10.37
C GLY A 150 -9.88 15.49 -11.41
N LYS A 151 -9.29 14.32 -11.65
CA LYS A 151 -9.77 13.33 -12.63
C LYS A 151 -10.72 12.30 -12.04
N LEU A 152 -10.74 12.16 -10.72
CA LEU A 152 -11.57 11.22 -10.00
C LEU A 152 -12.30 11.97 -8.88
N GLU A 153 -13.64 11.99 -8.94
CA GLU A 153 -14.47 12.49 -7.86
C GLU A 153 -14.62 11.39 -6.80
N VAL A 154 -13.93 11.55 -5.68
CA VAL A 154 -14.05 10.65 -4.52
C VAL A 154 -14.68 11.42 -3.37
N SER A 155 -15.46 10.71 -2.54
CA SER A 155 -15.96 11.30 -1.31
C SER A 155 -14.78 11.69 -0.40
N MET A 156 -14.91 12.81 0.30
CA MET A 156 -13.87 13.30 1.23
C MET A 156 -13.48 12.22 2.26
N GLN A 157 -14.43 11.41 2.70
CA GLN A 157 -14.19 10.29 3.62
C GLN A 157 -13.31 9.19 2.99
N MET A 158 -13.49 8.89 1.70
CA MET A 158 -12.69 7.90 1.00
C MET A 158 -11.27 8.43 0.75
N ALA A 159 -11.12 9.68 0.37
CA ALA A 159 -9.83 10.32 0.21
C ALA A 159 -9.04 10.30 1.53
N TYR A 160 -9.66 10.70 2.64
CA TYR A 160 -9.05 10.67 3.96
C TYR A 160 -8.62 9.27 4.40
N ARG A 161 -9.50 8.26 4.22
CA ARG A 161 -9.17 6.87 4.54
C ARG A 161 -8.03 6.32 3.69
N SER A 162 -8.05 6.58 2.38
CA SER A 162 -6.98 6.12 1.48
C SER A 162 -5.63 6.71 1.87
N TYR A 163 -5.61 7.94 2.33
CA TYR A 163 -4.43 8.62 2.83
C TYR A 163 -3.91 7.98 4.14
N GLN A 164 -4.80 7.80 5.11
CA GLN A 164 -4.46 7.23 6.42
C GLN A 164 -3.97 5.78 6.33
N TYR A 165 -4.63 4.94 5.52
CA TYR A 165 -4.29 3.52 5.39
C TYR A 165 -3.08 3.23 4.51
N ARG A 166 -2.62 4.19 3.73
CA ARG A 166 -1.44 4.06 2.86
C ARG A 166 -0.18 3.67 3.65
N TRP A 167 0.02 4.28 4.82
CA TRP A 167 1.13 3.94 5.71
C TRP A 167 1.01 2.51 6.26
N HIS A 168 -0.15 2.13 6.77
CA HIS A 168 -0.37 0.79 7.34
C HIS A 168 -0.17 -0.31 6.30
N THR A 169 -0.68 -0.14 5.09
CA THR A 169 -0.54 -1.13 4.02
C THR A 169 0.92 -1.31 3.59
N SER A 170 1.70 -0.25 3.51
CA SER A 170 3.14 -0.34 3.23
C SER A 170 3.90 -1.06 4.35
N LEU A 171 3.59 -0.73 5.60
CA LEU A 171 4.19 -1.39 6.77
C LEU A 171 3.85 -2.88 6.82
N ILE A 172 2.59 -3.26 6.62
CA ILE A 172 2.15 -4.67 6.62
C ILE A 172 2.89 -5.45 5.54
N ALA A 173 3.02 -4.92 4.32
CA ALA A 173 3.75 -5.58 3.25
C ALA A 173 5.21 -5.85 3.64
N LEU A 174 5.88 -4.88 4.23
CA LEU A 174 7.27 -5.01 4.70
C LEU A 174 7.39 -6.03 5.84
N VAL A 175 6.58 -5.90 6.89
CA VAL A 175 6.63 -6.78 8.07
C VAL A 175 6.31 -8.22 7.70
N CYS A 176 5.28 -8.47 6.88
CA CYS A 176 4.95 -9.82 6.43
C CYS A 176 6.04 -10.43 5.55
N SER A 177 6.74 -9.63 4.74
CA SER A 177 7.86 -10.12 3.93
C SER A 177 9.06 -10.51 4.80
N ILE A 178 9.41 -9.70 5.80
CA ILE A 178 10.48 -10.01 6.77
C ILE A 178 10.11 -11.26 7.58
N ALA A 179 8.89 -11.30 8.12
CA ALA A 179 8.42 -12.44 8.90
C ALA A 179 8.41 -13.73 8.07
N GLY A 180 8.01 -13.66 6.81
CA GLY A 180 8.02 -14.78 5.89
C GLY A 180 9.43 -15.35 5.68
N LEU A 181 10.43 -14.49 5.47
CA LEU A 181 11.83 -14.90 5.35
C LEU A 181 12.32 -15.61 6.62
N ILE A 182 12.08 -15.00 7.80
CA ILE A 182 12.51 -15.57 9.09
C ILE A 182 11.84 -16.92 9.33
N VAL A 183 10.54 -17.02 9.12
CA VAL A 183 9.78 -18.26 9.28
C VAL A 183 10.35 -19.37 8.39
N MET A 184 10.63 -19.04 7.12
CA MET A 184 11.15 -20.02 6.19
C MET A 184 12.58 -20.47 6.53
N GLU A 185 13.45 -19.55 6.93
CA GLU A 185 14.80 -19.88 7.41
C GLU A 185 14.77 -20.82 8.61
N ILE A 186 13.92 -20.51 9.61
CA ILE A 186 13.73 -21.38 10.79
C ILE A 186 13.23 -22.77 10.37
N GLY A 187 12.23 -22.84 9.47
CA GLY A 187 11.69 -24.11 8.97
C GLY A 187 12.76 -24.96 8.30
N LEU A 188 13.61 -24.37 7.49
CA LEU A 188 14.71 -25.04 6.81
C LEU A 188 15.79 -25.54 7.81
N ILE A 189 16.10 -24.73 8.83
CA ILE A 189 17.05 -25.16 9.89
C ILE A 189 16.50 -26.35 10.67
N ILE A 190 15.21 -26.35 10.99
CA ILE A 190 14.59 -27.45 11.72
C ILE A 190 14.56 -28.73 10.87
N ALA A 191 14.19 -28.60 9.57
CA ALA A 191 14.05 -29.75 8.69
C ALA A 191 15.38 -30.40 8.28
N PHE A 192 16.40 -29.58 7.97
CA PHE A 192 17.67 -30.08 7.41
C PHE A 192 18.86 -30.01 8.40
N GLY A 193 18.68 -29.38 9.55
CA GLY A 193 19.78 -29.08 10.47
C GLY A 193 20.76 -28.04 9.91
N MET A 194 21.71 -27.62 10.74
CA MET A 194 22.77 -26.67 10.33
C MET A 194 23.94 -27.33 9.60
N GLU A 195 23.94 -28.66 9.50
CA GLU A 195 25.07 -29.41 8.95
C GLU A 195 25.14 -29.34 7.42
N LEU A 196 24.00 -29.19 6.73
CA LEU A 196 23.95 -29.26 5.28
C LEU A 196 24.38 -27.96 4.58
N ALA A 197 23.91 -26.86 5.04
CA ALA A 197 24.29 -25.48 4.72
C ALA A 197 23.37 -24.53 5.48
N PHE A 198 23.87 -23.38 5.86
CA PHE A 198 23.06 -22.38 6.55
C PHE A 198 22.06 -21.72 5.57
N PRO A 199 20.74 -21.76 5.84
CA PRO A 199 19.76 -21.01 5.04
C PRO A 199 20.07 -19.52 5.10
N ARG A 200 19.90 -18.83 3.98
CA ARG A 200 20.11 -17.39 3.89
C ARG A 200 19.14 -16.77 2.88
N PRO A 201 18.82 -15.47 3.02
CA PRO A 201 18.08 -14.79 1.98
C PRO A 201 18.80 -14.92 0.63
N SER A 202 18.06 -15.24 -0.41
CA SER A 202 18.57 -15.24 -1.78
C SER A 202 18.85 -13.79 -2.23
N LEU A 203 19.57 -13.62 -3.34
CA LEU A 203 19.74 -12.29 -3.92
C LEU A 203 18.39 -11.62 -4.22
N PHE A 204 17.43 -12.38 -4.72
CA PHE A 204 16.08 -11.88 -4.94
C PHE A 204 15.42 -11.44 -3.64
N GLY A 205 15.48 -12.23 -2.56
CA GLY A 205 14.93 -11.88 -1.25
C GLY A 205 15.56 -10.61 -0.68
N ILE A 206 16.87 -10.45 -0.82
CA ILE A 206 17.59 -9.24 -0.40
C ILE A 206 17.09 -8.01 -1.18
N PHE A 207 17.04 -8.10 -2.51
CA PHE A 207 16.55 -6.98 -3.35
C PHE A 207 15.11 -6.63 -3.06
N LEU A 208 14.23 -7.63 -2.86
CA LEU A 208 12.85 -7.41 -2.46
C LEU A 208 12.76 -6.61 -1.17
N LEU A 209 13.51 -7.02 -0.12
CA LEU A 209 13.52 -6.28 1.14
C LEU A 209 14.04 -4.85 0.98
N LEU A 210 15.12 -4.65 0.22
CA LEU A 210 15.66 -3.31 -0.02
C LEU A 210 14.64 -2.39 -0.69
N VAL A 211 13.90 -2.91 -1.68
CA VAL A 211 12.83 -2.15 -2.34
C VAL A 211 11.71 -1.82 -1.36
N LEU A 212 11.23 -2.78 -0.55
CA LEU A 212 10.16 -2.55 0.42
C LEU A 212 10.58 -1.58 1.54
N VAL A 213 11.81 -1.66 2.03
CA VAL A 213 12.37 -0.70 2.99
C VAL A 213 12.47 0.69 2.36
N GLY A 214 12.98 0.79 1.14
CA GLY A 214 13.06 2.05 0.40
C GLY A 214 11.70 2.70 0.21
N GLN A 215 10.67 1.90 -0.15
CA GLN A 215 9.28 2.36 -0.24
C GLN A 215 8.78 2.92 1.09
N PHE A 216 9.03 2.21 2.19
CA PHE A 216 8.58 2.62 3.51
C PHE A 216 9.25 3.91 3.97
N ILE A 217 10.56 4.08 3.68
CA ILE A 217 11.30 5.32 3.97
C ILE A 217 10.73 6.50 3.18
N LEU A 218 10.55 6.33 1.85
CA LEU A 218 9.99 7.38 1.00
C LEU A 218 8.57 7.74 1.41
N MET A 219 7.75 6.77 1.79
CA MET A 219 6.42 6.99 2.32
C MET A 219 6.44 7.89 3.56
N ASN A 220 7.36 7.62 4.51
CA ASN A 220 7.47 8.45 5.71
C ASN A 220 7.96 9.88 5.39
N GLN A 221 8.81 10.05 4.38
CA GLN A 221 9.24 11.38 3.92
C GLN A 221 8.08 12.14 3.28
N GLU A 222 7.32 11.50 2.37
CA GLU A 222 6.13 12.10 1.75
C GLU A 222 5.12 12.57 2.80
N LEU A 223 4.87 11.75 3.85
CA LEU A 223 3.93 12.09 4.92
C LEU A 223 4.44 13.21 5.86
N ALA A 224 5.74 13.44 5.91
CA ALA A 224 6.31 14.52 6.73
C ALA A 224 6.34 15.88 6.00
N GLU A 225 6.24 15.87 4.66
CA GLU A 225 6.22 17.07 3.82
C GLU A 225 4.79 17.61 3.57
N GLU A 226 3.76 16.83 3.85
CA GLU A 226 2.33 17.17 3.73
C GLU A 226 1.76 17.70 5.04
#